data_2b749da597a2946ab343a43565ef84f5
#
_entry.id   2b749da597a2946ab343a43565ef84f5
#
_cell.length_a   1.000
_cell.length_b   1.000
_cell.length_c   1.000
_cell.angle_alpha   90.00
_cell.angle_beta   90.00
_cell.angle_gamma   90.00
#
_symmetry.space_group_name_H-M   'P 1'
#
loop_
_entity.id
_entity.type
_entity.pdbx_description
1 polymer ?
#
loop_
_entity_poly.entity_id
_entity_poly.type
_entity_poly.pdbx_seq_one_letter_code
_entity_poly.pdbx_strand_id
1 'polypeptide(L)'
;MIDYLLPIATLVIFVAGLWRARRIDRQSHPLWWYISWVAVGINCLHAALNIGYFVDNPSWWIRLGMWVVLVWILSISTRYLYLFFRWIKWPKVGLLAAATVLCVLLYGVLWGRTALYVKPIEVCSHRLPKSFDGYRIAFFTDLHLGTHVREERELERLVELINDCQADLVLFGGDLINVRHTELNERAMELLGSIRPRVYSVIGNHDVGTYIRDSIALPFEVSYAHLLERKAKMGWTVLQDSTCYIRCGDDSISLSGFAFDASFKEQRHDRNLPITGAERGFRGVPTDLYNITLIHLPQHWEEVIERGYGDLTLSGHTHAMQIKLPLGKQCRGLSPARIIYPRWSGRYDQDEHTLYIGDGVGYIGYPMRIGAHPEITLITLRQCK
;
A
#
# COMPACT_ATOMS: atom_id res chain seq x y z
N MET A 1 -1.43 -17.89 14.12
CA MET A 1 -0.56 -19.09 14.01
C MET A 1 0.35 -19.03 12.79
N ILE A 2 -0.13 -18.68 11.62
CA ILE A 2 0.67 -18.48 10.38
C ILE A 2 1.70 -17.36 10.55
N ASP A 3 1.35 -16.29 11.26
CA ASP A 3 2.23 -15.12 11.51
C ASP A 3 3.52 -15.47 12.29
N TYR A 4 3.51 -16.58 13.02
CA TYR A 4 4.70 -17.08 13.72
C TYR A 4 5.39 -18.21 12.97
N LEU A 5 4.66 -18.99 12.18
CA LEU A 5 5.22 -20.11 11.42
C LEU A 5 6.11 -19.63 10.28
N LEU A 6 5.76 -18.55 9.59
CA LEU A 6 6.55 -18.04 8.48
C LEU A 6 7.91 -17.47 8.91
N PRO A 7 8.01 -16.61 9.95
CA PRO A 7 9.30 -16.19 10.51
C PRO A 7 10.12 -17.34 11.07
N ILE A 8 9.48 -18.32 11.72
CA ILE A 8 10.20 -19.50 12.25
C ILE A 8 10.68 -20.40 11.11
N ALA A 9 9.86 -20.68 10.10
CA ALA A 9 10.24 -21.49 8.95
C ALA A 9 11.38 -20.81 8.15
N THR A 10 11.28 -19.50 7.92
CA THR A 10 12.36 -18.74 7.26
C THR A 10 13.63 -18.70 8.10
N LEU A 11 13.52 -18.60 9.42
CA LEU A 11 14.68 -18.70 10.32
C LEU A 11 15.31 -20.09 10.25
N VAL A 12 14.52 -21.17 10.27
CA VAL A 12 15.00 -22.55 10.19
C VAL A 12 15.67 -22.82 8.84
N ILE A 13 15.07 -22.41 7.72
CA ILE A 13 15.65 -22.54 6.37
C ILE A 13 16.94 -21.74 6.28
N PHE A 14 16.97 -20.54 6.84
CA PHE A 14 18.14 -19.68 6.86
C PHE A 14 19.27 -20.27 7.69
N VAL A 15 19.00 -20.75 8.91
CA VAL A 15 19.97 -21.41 9.77
C VAL A 15 20.49 -22.71 9.14
N ALA A 16 19.62 -23.52 8.54
CA ALA A 16 20.00 -24.73 7.82
C ALA A 16 20.86 -24.41 6.59
N GLY A 17 20.50 -23.38 5.83
CA GLY A 17 21.28 -22.87 4.70
C GLY A 17 22.67 -22.37 5.13
N LEU A 18 22.73 -21.61 6.23
CA LEU A 18 23.98 -21.15 6.82
C LEU A 18 24.84 -22.29 7.36
N TRP A 19 24.24 -23.27 8.03
CA TRP A 19 24.96 -24.43 8.53
C TRP A 19 25.59 -25.23 7.40
N ARG A 20 24.88 -25.41 6.29
CA ARG A 20 25.38 -26.06 5.08
C ARG A 20 26.43 -25.22 4.37
N ALA A 21 26.28 -23.91 4.32
CA ALA A 21 27.26 -22.96 3.77
C ALA A 21 28.49 -22.78 4.66
N ARG A 22 28.37 -23.07 5.97
CA ARG A 22 29.44 -22.93 6.98
C ARG A 22 30.74 -23.59 6.59
N ARG A 23 30.70 -24.80 6.00
CA ARG A 23 31.91 -25.51 5.55
C ARG A 23 32.63 -24.81 4.39
N ILE A 24 31.84 -24.18 3.50
CA ILE A 24 32.36 -23.52 2.29
C ILE A 24 32.88 -22.12 2.62
N ASP A 25 32.12 -21.38 3.43
CA ASP A 25 32.39 -19.95 3.67
C ASP A 25 33.51 -19.70 4.70
N ARG A 26 33.62 -20.55 5.71
CA ARG A 26 34.67 -20.38 6.73
C ARG A 26 36.07 -20.45 6.14
N GLN A 27 36.24 -21.24 5.07
CA GLN A 27 37.53 -21.41 4.43
C GLN A 27 37.80 -20.48 3.25
N SER A 28 36.73 -20.08 2.53
CA SER A 28 36.88 -19.32 1.28
C SER A 28 36.44 -17.84 1.38
N HIS A 29 35.51 -17.52 2.26
CA HIS A 29 34.92 -16.18 2.36
C HIS A 29 34.50 -15.83 3.80
N PRO A 30 35.42 -15.58 4.71
CA PRO A 30 35.15 -15.37 6.12
C PRO A 30 34.23 -14.13 6.38
N LEU A 31 34.35 -13.08 5.56
CA LEU A 31 33.50 -11.89 5.68
C LEU A 31 32.01 -12.20 5.50
N TRP A 32 31.66 -13.02 4.50
CA TRP A 32 30.26 -13.42 4.28
C TRP A 32 29.71 -14.29 5.42
N TRP A 33 30.58 -15.08 6.03
CA TRP A 33 30.20 -15.87 7.19
C TRP A 33 29.86 -14.98 8.39
N TYR A 34 30.64 -13.93 8.66
CA TYR A 34 30.34 -12.97 9.72
C TYR A 34 29.07 -12.18 9.43
N ILE A 35 28.90 -11.63 8.23
CA ILE A 35 27.71 -10.89 7.81
C ILE A 35 26.46 -11.75 7.99
N SER A 36 26.51 -13.02 7.61
CA SER A 36 25.39 -13.94 7.74
C SER A 36 25.01 -14.18 9.21
N TRP A 37 25.99 -14.33 10.11
CA TRP A 37 25.72 -14.50 11.55
C TRP A 37 25.20 -13.22 12.20
N VAL A 38 25.70 -12.07 11.82
CA VAL A 38 25.17 -10.78 12.26
C VAL A 38 23.71 -10.63 11.83
N ALA A 39 23.39 -10.95 10.58
CA ALA A 39 22.01 -10.93 10.08
C ALA A 39 21.10 -11.90 10.84
N VAL A 40 21.56 -13.12 11.17
CA VAL A 40 20.80 -14.06 12.03
C VAL A 40 20.62 -13.47 13.41
N GLY A 41 21.65 -12.94 14.05
CA GLY A 41 21.57 -12.34 15.37
C GLY A 41 20.56 -11.20 15.44
N ILE A 42 20.58 -10.31 14.45
CA ILE A 42 19.62 -9.19 14.33
C ILE A 42 18.20 -9.72 14.13
N ASN A 43 17.99 -10.74 13.28
CA ASN A 43 16.68 -11.34 13.07
C ASN A 43 16.15 -12.06 14.31
N CYS A 44 17.02 -12.80 15.03
CA CYS A 44 16.65 -13.43 16.29
C CYS A 44 16.30 -12.40 17.36
N LEU A 45 17.08 -11.32 17.45
CA LEU A 45 16.80 -10.22 18.38
C LEU A 45 15.46 -9.53 18.03
N HIS A 46 15.23 -9.20 16.75
CA HIS A 46 13.99 -8.61 16.29
C HIS A 46 12.79 -9.54 16.56
N ALA A 47 12.91 -10.84 16.28
CA ALA A 47 11.86 -11.82 16.58
C ALA A 47 11.60 -11.94 18.10
N ALA A 48 12.64 -12.00 18.93
CA ALA A 48 12.52 -12.05 20.38
C ALA A 48 11.83 -10.80 20.96
N LEU A 49 12.16 -9.63 20.44
CA LEU A 49 11.56 -8.37 20.87
C LEU A 49 10.11 -8.22 20.39
N ASN A 50 9.77 -8.73 19.19
CA ASN A 50 8.38 -8.79 18.73
C ASN A 50 7.52 -9.78 19.53
N ILE A 51 8.09 -10.89 19.99
CA ILE A 51 7.41 -11.86 20.86
C ILE A 51 7.19 -11.29 22.27
N GLY A 52 8.06 -10.36 22.71
CA GLY A 52 8.05 -9.84 24.07
C GLY A 52 7.06 -8.69 24.36
N TYR A 53 6.36 -8.12 23.41
CA TYR A 53 5.37 -7.02 23.56
C TYR A 53 5.84 -5.81 24.37
N PHE A 54 7.14 -5.49 24.36
CA PHE A 54 7.72 -4.62 25.39
C PHE A 54 7.67 -3.13 25.11
N VAL A 55 7.16 -2.67 23.98
CA VAL A 55 7.23 -1.24 23.66
C VAL A 55 5.92 -0.77 23.05
N ASP A 56 5.41 0.31 23.59
CA ASP A 56 4.44 1.17 22.90
C ASP A 56 5.02 1.48 21.52
N ASN A 57 4.51 0.77 20.54
CA ASN A 57 5.06 0.58 19.20
C ASN A 57 5.54 1.90 18.55
N PRO A 58 6.74 2.40 18.84
CA PRO A 58 7.21 3.61 18.22
C PRO A 58 7.57 3.32 16.77
N SER A 59 7.30 4.28 15.91
CA SER A 59 7.57 4.20 14.48
C SER A 59 9.02 3.80 14.14
N TRP A 60 9.99 4.16 15.01
CA TRP A 60 11.39 3.74 14.84
C TRP A 60 11.58 2.23 14.91
N TRP A 61 10.76 1.53 15.73
CA TRP A 61 10.83 0.08 15.85
C TRP A 61 10.32 -0.63 14.58
N ILE A 62 9.23 -0.12 14.01
CA ILE A 62 8.70 -0.60 12.74
C ILE A 62 9.76 -0.39 11.63
N ARG A 63 10.33 0.81 11.57
CA ARG A 63 11.41 1.11 10.61
C ARG A 63 12.61 0.19 10.78
N LEU A 64 13.04 -0.07 12.02
CA LEU A 64 14.13 -1.03 12.28
C LEU A 64 13.78 -2.42 11.74
N GLY A 65 12.57 -2.91 12.00
CA GLY A 65 12.10 -4.20 11.48
C GLY A 65 12.13 -4.25 9.95
N MET A 66 11.67 -3.21 9.29
CA MET A 66 11.70 -3.09 7.83
C MET A 66 13.15 -3.14 7.28
N TRP A 67 14.09 -2.45 7.92
CA TRP A 67 15.51 -2.50 7.53
C TRP A 67 16.11 -3.88 7.74
N VAL A 68 15.77 -4.57 8.83
CA VAL A 68 16.22 -5.95 9.08
C VAL A 68 15.71 -6.88 7.98
N VAL A 69 14.43 -6.80 7.62
CA VAL A 69 13.84 -7.59 6.52
C VAL A 69 14.54 -7.28 5.20
N LEU A 70 14.82 -6.01 4.92
CA LEU A 70 15.54 -5.61 3.72
C LEU A 70 16.95 -6.18 3.65
N VAL A 71 17.75 -6.04 4.71
CA VAL A 71 19.11 -6.61 4.79
C VAL A 71 19.08 -8.11 4.58
N TRP A 72 18.07 -8.77 5.13
CA TRP A 72 17.85 -10.20 4.94
C TRP A 72 17.55 -10.55 3.48
N ILE A 73 16.62 -9.82 2.81
CA ILE A 73 16.30 -9.99 1.38
C ILE A 73 17.57 -9.80 0.53
N LEU A 74 18.32 -8.71 0.76
CA LEU A 74 19.56 -8.40 0.05
C LEU A 74 20.60 -9.51 0.18
N SER A 75 20.81 -10.00 1.40
CA SER A 75 21.81 -11.03 1.69
C SER A 75 21.46 -12.39 1.10
N ILE A 76 20.19 -12.80 1.23
CA ILE A 76 19.71 -14.11 0.78
C ILE A 76 19.64 -14.18 -0.74
N SER A 77 18.96 -13.22 -1.37
CA SER A 77 18.72 -13.30 -2.82
C SER A 77 20.02 -13.32 -3.61
N THR A 78 20.96 -12.45 -3.27
CA THR A 78 22.26 -12.38 -3.95
C THR A 78 23.11 -13.62 -3.71
N ARG A 79 23.16 -14.10 -2.46
CA ARG A 79 23.96 -15.23 -2.08
C ARG A 79 23.46 -16.54 -2.68
N TYR A 80 22.16 -16.85 -2.55
CA TYR A 80 21.62 -18.10 -3.08
C TYR A 80 21.65 -18.15 -4.61
N LEU A 81 21.47 -17.01 -5.25
CA LEU A 81 21.65 -16.91 -6.70
C LEU A 81 23.09 -17.24 -7.11
N TYR A 82 24.08 -16.68 -6.43
CA TYR A 82 25.49 -17.04 -6.66
C TYR A 82 25.77 -18.52 -6.42
N LEU A 83 25.29 -19.09 -5.30
CA LEU A 83 25.51 -20.50 -4.96
C LEU A 83 24.83 -21.46 -5.96
N PHE A 84 23.65 -21.10 -6.46
CA PHE A 84 22.96 -21.86 -7.51
C PHE A 84 23.83 -21.93 -8.78
N PHE A 85 24.29 -20.81 -9.29
CA PHE A 85 25.15 -20.79 -10.48
C PHE A 85 26.51 -21.48 -10.25
N ARG A 86 27.04 -21.38 -9.05
CA ARG A 86 28.27 -22.13 -8.67
C ARG A 86 28.00 -23.63 -8.67
N TRP A 87 26.86 -24.08 -8.20
CA TRP A 87 26.47 -25.48 -8.20
C TRP A 87 26.36 -26.03 -9.62
N ILE A 88 25.82 -25.31 -10.58
CA ILE A 88 25.79 -25.69 -12.00
C ILE A 88 27.09 -25.38 -12.74
N LYS A 89 28.19 -25.08 -12.01
CA LYS A 89 29.54 -24.82 -12.52
C LYS A 89 29.69 -23.55 -13.36
N TRP A 90 28.83 -22.56 -13.18
CA TRP A 90 28.89 -21.23 -13.84
C TRP A 90 29.11 -20.07 -12.84
N PRO A 91 30.18 -20.08 -12.02
CA PRO A 91 30.37 -19.13 -10.93
C PRO A 91 30.48 -17.66 -11.39
N LYS A 92 31.09 -17.41 -12.58
CA LYS A 92 31.19 -16.05 -13.13
C LYS A 92 29.82 -15.47 -13.50
N VAL A 93 28.92 -16.28 -14.08
CA VAL A 93 27.54 -15.91 -14.37
C VAL A 93 26.82 -15.66 -13.06
N GLY A 94 27.03 -16.50 -12.06
CA GLY A 94 26.46 -16.31 -10.72
C GLY A 94 26.86 -15.00 -10.05
N LEU A 95 28.13 -14.62 -10.18
CA LEU A 95 28.63 -13.35 -9.64
C LEU A 95 27.94 -12.15 -10.35
N LEU A 96 27.89 -12.21 -11.69
CA LEU A 96 27.20 -11.16 -12.47
C LEU A 96 25.72 -11.07 -12.11
N ALA A 97 25.01 -12.20 -12.04
CA ALA A 97 23.60 -12.25 -11.68
C ALA A 97 23.35 -11.72 -10.25
N ALA A 98 24.19 -12.12 -9.28
CA ALA A 98 24.10 -11.63 -7.90
C ALA A 98 24.33 -10.11 -7.83
N ALA A 99 25.33 -9.59 -8.55
CA ALA A 99 25.62 -8.16 -8.63
C ALA A 99 24.45 -7.39 -9.28
N THR A 100 23.88 -7.92 -10.36
CA THR A 100 22.71 -7.31 -11.03
C THR A 100 21.50 -7.23 -10.08
N VAL A 101 21.18 -8.33 -9.40
CA VAL A 101 20.08 -8.35 -8.41
C VAL A 101 20.36 -7.36 -7.28
N LEU A 102 21.58 -7.31 -6.76
CA LEU A 102 21.95 -6.34 -5.72
C LEU A 102 21.75 -4.89 -6.21
N CYS A 103 22.18 -4.57 -7.43
CA CYS A 103 22.00 -3.22 -8.00
C CYS A 103 20.49 -2.87 -8.15
N VAL A 104 19.67 -3.81 -8.61
CA VAL A 104 18.23 -3.62 -8.75
C VAL A 104 17.57 -3.38 -7.40
N LEU A 105 17.92 -4.17 -6.39
CA LEU A 105 17.39 -4.00 -5.03
C LEU A 105 17.85 -2.67 -4.41
N LEU A 106 19.12 -2.29 -4.57
CA LEU A 106 19.65 -1.01 -4.12
C LEU A 106 18.97 0.17 -4.84
N TYR A 107 18.71 0.03 -6.15
CA TYR A 107 17.91 1.02 -6.89
C TYR A 107 16.53 1.19 -6.25
N GLY A 108 15.84 0.09 -5.95
CA GLY A 108 14.53 0.12 -5.31
C GLY A 108 14.52 0.82 -3.95
N VAL A 109 15.60 0.66 -3.17
CA VAL A 109 15.77 1.30 -1.85
C VAL A 109 16.12 2.78 -1.96
N LEU A 110 17.05 3.15 -2.83
CA LEU A 110 17.61 4.50 -2.87
C LEU A 110 16.76 5.46 -3.69
N TRP A 111 16.17 5.00 -4.78
CA TRP A 111 15.40 5.82 -5.73
C TRP A 111 13.96 5.32 -5.89
N GLY A 112 13.74 4.03 -6.11
CA GLY A 112 12.43 3.52 -6.46
C GLY A 112 11.34 3.85 -5.45
N ARG A 113 11.63 3.79 -4.15
CA ARG A 113 10.68 4.13 -3.08
C ARG A 113 10.34 5.63 -2.98
N THR A 114 11.17 6.52 -3.50
CA THR A 114 10.99 7.97 -3.44
C THR A 114 10.65 8.59 -4.80
N ALA A 115 10.57 7.77 -5.85
CA ALA A 115 10.26 8.21 -7.20
C ALA A 115 8.74 8.45 -7.37
N LEU A 116 8.17 9.30 -6.51
CA LEU A 116 6.76 9.70 -6.57
C LEU A 116 6.49 10.47 -7.85
N TYR A 117 5.44 10.07 -8.58
CA TYR A 117 5.05 10.70 -9.83
C TYR A 117 3.52 10.83 -9.94
N VAL A 118 3.09 11.71 -10.83
CA VAL A 118 1.69 11.85 -11.19
C VAL A 118 1.41 11.04 -12.45
N LYS A 119 0.43 10.13 -12.36
CA LYS A 119 0.00 9.28 -13.46
C LYS A 119 -1.34 9.76 -14.00
N PRO A 120 -1.37 10.38 -15.18
CA PRO A 120 -2.62 10.79 -15.80
C PRO A 120 -3.35 9.57 -16.38
N ILE A 121 -4.66 9.50 -16.15
CA ILE A 121 -5.58 8.56 -16.79
C ILE A 121 -6.87 9.27 -17.17
N GLU A 122 -7.55 8.77 -18.22
CA GLU A 122 -8.89 9.20 -18.56
C GLU A 122 -9.89 8.07 -18.34
N VAL A 123 -11.03 8.41 -17.76
CA VAL A 123 -12.15 7.50 -17.55
C VAL A 123 -13.35 8.09 -18.30
N CYS A 124 -13.80 7.36 -19.30
CA CYS A 124 -14.90 7.75 -20.15
C CYS A 124 -16.16 6.95 -19.78
N SER A 125 -17.31 7.63 -19.65
CA SER A 125 -18.61 6.98 -19.40
C SER A 125 -19.74 7.74 -20.09
N HIS A 126 -20.69 7.00 -20.67
CA HIS A 126 -21.93 7.56 -21.23
C HIS A 126 -22.86 8.08 -20.12
N ARG A 127 -22.73 7.57 -18.89
CA ARG A 127 -23.52 7.96 -17.71
C ARG A 127 -23.05 9.25 -17.05
N LEU A 128 -21.82 9.72 -17.41
CA LEU A 128 -21.25 10.93 -16.81
C LEU A 128 -22.04 12.16 -17.26
N PRO A 129 -22.55 13.00 -16.32
CA PRO A 129 -23.21 14.26 -16.65
C PRO A 129 -22.27 15.21 -17.38
N LYS A 130 -22.81 16.02 -18.28
CA LYS A 130 -22.04 16.91 -19.16
C LYS A 130 -21.17 17.91 -18.41
N SER A 131 -21.63 18.43 -17.29
CA SER A 131 -20.87 19.40 -16.48
C SER A 131 -19.61 18.79 -15.86
N PHE A 132 -19.51 17.46 -15.80
CA PHE A 132 -18.32 16.75 -15.30
C PHE A 132 -17.35 16.33 -16.41
N ASP A 133 -17.62 16.67 -17.67
CA ASP A 133 -16.63 16.43 -18.73
C ASP A 133 -15.39 17.29 -18.50
N GLY A 134 -14.24 16.67 -18.34
CA GLY A 134 -12.99 17.33 -17.98
C GLY A 134 -12.74 17.49 -16.47
N TYR A 135 -13.65 17.03 -15.60
CA TYR A 135 -13.48 17.10 -14.15
C TYR A 135 -12.28 16.25 -13.70
N ARG A 136 -11.42 16.82 -12.86
CA ARG A 136 -10.13 16.24 -12.49
C ARG A 136 -10.12 15.79 -11.04
N ILE A 137 -9.75 14.54 -10.81
CA ILE A 137 -9.66 13.93 -9.48
C ILE A 137 -8.22 13.49 -9.24
N ALA A 138 -7.59 13.97 -8.18
CA ALA A 138 -6.33 13.41 -7.71
C ALA A 138 -6.63 12.29 -6.71
N PHE A 139 -6.23 11.07 -7.06
CA PHE A 139 -6.38 9.89 -6.21
C PHE A 139 -5.03 9.42 -5.70
N PHE A 140 -4.93 9.17 -4.40
CA PHE A 140 -3.79 8.52 -3.77
C PHE A 140 -4.25 7.64 -2.62
N THR A 141 -3.43 6.68 -2.20
CA THR A 141 -3.77 5.67 -1.20
C THR A 141 -2.53 5.12 -0.52
N ASP A 142 -2.71 4.41 0.59
CA ASP A 142 -1.67 3.61 1.25
C ASP A 142 -0.43 4.45 1.61
N LEU A 143 -0.62 5.48 2.42
CA LEU A 143 0.47 6.37 2.84
C LEU A 143 1.35 5.73 3.91
N HIS A 144 0.76 4.95 4.84
CA HIS A 144 1.46 4.26 5.92
C HIS A 144 2.46 5.15 6.69
N LEU A 145 1.97 6.25 7.25
CA LEU A 145 2.75 7.08 8.15
C LEU A 145 3.43 6.24 9.23
N GLY A 146 4.60 6.65 9.67
CA GLY A 146 5.41 5.87 10.60
C GLY A 146 6.38 4.88 9.95
N THR A 147 6.19 4.52 8.67
CA THR A 147 7.15 3.68 7.92
C THR A 147 8.18 4.50 7.15
N HIS A 148 7.87 5.75 6.84
CA HIS A 148 8.71 6.63 6.01
C HIS A 148 10.09 6.89 6.60
N VAL A 149 11.13 6.84 5.76
CA VAL A 149 12.53 7.08 6.18
C VAL A 149 12.79 8.58 6.35
N ARG A 150 12.21 9.41 5.48
CA ARG A 150 12.29 10.87 5.52
C ARG A 150 10.88 11.46 5.43
N GLU A 151 10.06 11.15 6.44
CA GLU A 151 8.63 11.39 6.43
C GLU A 151 8.25 12.82 6.02
N GLU A 152 8.79 13.82 6.67
CA GLU A 152 8.47 15.22 6.38
C GLU A 152 8.72 15.57 4.90
N ARG A 153 9.91 15.28 4.38
CA ARG A 153 10.27 15.56 2.98
C ARG A 153 9.42 14.77 1.97
N GLU A 154 9.08 13.53 2.30
CA GLU A 154 8.26 12.68 1.45
C GLU A 154 6.81 13.22 1.43
N LEU A 155 6.29 13.72 2.57
CA LEU A 155 4.98 14.38 2.66
C LEU A 155 4.94 15.74 1.96
N GLU A 156 5.97 16.59 2.15
CA GLU A 156 6.09 17.88 1.44
C GLU A 156 6.00 17.66 -0.07
N ARG A 157 6.75 16.67 -0.60
CA ARG A 157 6.72 16.35 -2.02
C ARG A 157 5.37 15.81 -2.49
N LEU A 158 4.69 15.00 -1.67
CA LEU A 158 3.36 14.48 -1.96
C LEU A 158 2.35 15.64 -2.08
N VAL A 159 2.31 16.51 -1.10
CA VAL A 159 1.38 17.66 -1.05
C VAL A 159 1.63 18.64 -2.19
N GLU A 160 2.91 18.95 -2.47
CA GLU A 160 3.30 19.78 -3.61
C GLU A 160 2.73 19.22 -4.91
N LEU A 161 2.98 17.94 -5.20
CA LEU A 161 2.50 17.30 -6.43
C LEU A 161 0.97 17.23 -6.51
N ILE A 162 0.27 16.96 -5.39
CA ILE A 162 -1.20 16.96 -5.39
C ILE A 162 -1.72 18.36 -5.72
N ASN A 163 -1.15 19.39 -5.12
CA ASN A 163 -1.56 20.77 -5.34
C ASN A 163 -1.24 21.25 -6.77
N ASP A 164 -0.13 20.78 -7.35
CA ASP A 164 0.26 21.08 -8.74
C ASP A 164 -0.63 20.38 -9.77
N CYS A 165 -1.31 19.28 -9.38
CA CYS A 165 -2.28 18.62 -10.24
C CYS A 165 -3.46 19.52 -10.64
N GLN A 166 -3.76 20.59 -9.88
CA GLN A 166 -4.93 21.44 -10.10
C GLN A 166 -6.21 20.60 -10.24
N ALA A 167 -6.37 19.61 -9.36
CA ALA A 167 -7.54 18.75 -9.34
C ALA A 167 -8.72 19.50 -8.70
N ASP A 168 -9.94 19.18 -9.15
CA ASP A 168 -11.18 19.71 -8.56
C ASP A 168 -11.52 19.02 -7.25
N LEU A 169 -11.03 17.79 -7.09
CA LEU A 169 -11.30 16.91 -5.96
C LEU A 169 -10.09 16.04 -5.64
N VAL A 170 -9.89 15.73 -4.35
CA VAL A 170 -8.89 14.75 -3.91
C VAL A 170 -9.59 13.59 -3.21
N LEU A 171 -9.24 12.38 -3.61
CA LEU A 171 -9.75 11.13 -3.01
C LEU A 171 -8.58 10.33 -2.40
N PHE A 172 -8.74 9.95 -1.13
CA PHE A 172 -7.77 9.13 -0.41
C PHE A 172 -8.31 7.74 -0.10
N GLY A 173 -7.65 6.72 -0.62
CA GLY A 173 -8.12 5.33 -0.65
C GLY A 173 -7.90 4.51 0.62
N GLY A 174 -7.54 5.12 1.76
CA GLY A 174 -7.31 4.41 3.03
C GLY A 174 -5.85 4.06 3.31
N ASP A 175 -5.59 3.48 4.48
CA ASP A 175 -4.27 3.18 5.01
C ASP A 175 -3.37 4.43 5.14
N LEU A 176 -3.88 5.42 5.89
CA LEU A 176 -3.15 6.64 6.22
C LEU A 176 -1.99 6.35 7.19
N ILE A 177 -2.27 5.56 8.21
CA ILE A 177 -1.30 5.15 9.24
C ILE A 177 -0.90 3.68 9.05
N ASN A 178 0.19 3.29 9.69
CA ASN A 178 0.62 1.89 9.65
C ASN A 178 0.10 1.07 10.83
N VAL A 179 0.08 1.62 12.03
CA VAL A 179 -0.36 0.91 13.24
C VAL A 179 -1.28 1.76 14.12
N ARG A 180 -0.95 3.03 14.39
CA ARG A 180 -1.68 3.85 15.35
C ARG A 180 -1.71 5.34 15.01
N HIS A 181 -2.70 6.04 15.53
CA HIS A 181 -2.96 7.46 15.27
C HIS A 181 -1.77 8.39 15.56
N THR A 182 -0.87 8.03 16.48
CA THR A 182 0.30 8.86 16.83
C THR A 182 1.28 9.02 15.68
N GLU A 183 1.23 8.15 14.66
CA GLU A 183 2.01 8.26 13.43
C GLU A 183 1.57 9.48 12.60
N LEU A 184 0.30 9.87 12.66
CA LEU A 184 -0.21 11.13 12.12
C LEU A 184 0.07 12.24 13.13
N ASN A 185 1.34 12.65 13.24
CA ASN A 185 1.80 13.71 14.16
C ASN A 185 1.38 15.12 13.70
N GLU A 186 1.62 16.14 14.53
CA GLU A 186 1.20 17.52 14.25
C GLU A 186 1.78 18.03 12.90
N ARG A 187 3.04 17.75 12.62
CA ARG A 187 3.68 18.15 11.36
C ARG A 187 3.07 17.48 10.15
N ALA A 188 2.77 16.19 10.26
CA ALA A 188 2.07 15.45 9.20
C ALA A 188 0.66 16.01 8.99
N MET A 189 -0.07 16.33 10.07
CA MET A 189 -1.38 16.96 9.97
C MET A 189 -1.32 18.34 9.30
N GLU A 190 -0.34 19.17 9.64
CA GLU A 190 -0.14 20.48 9.03
C GLU A 190 0.09 20.34 7.51
N LEU A 191 1.01 19.45 7.11
CA LEU A 191 1.33 19.22 5.71
C LEU A 191 0.13 18.69 4.94
N LEU A 192 -0.50 17.61 5.42
CA LEU A 192 -1.64 17.00 4.74
C LEU A 192 -2.89 17.90 4.74
N GLY A 193 -3.07 18.72 5.78
CA GLY A 193 -4.11 19.74 5.86
C GLY A 193 -3.91 20.90 4.88
N SER A 194 -2.70 21.07 4.30
CA SER A 194 -2.41 22.09 3.29
C SER A 194 -2.75 21.64 1.85
N ILE A 195 -3.31 20.46 1.65
CA ILE A 195 -3.88 20.04 0.37
C ILE A 195 -5.07 20.96 0.05
N ARG A 196 -4.98 21.66 -1.09
CA ARG A 196 -5.93 22.76 -1.42
C ARG A 196 -7.31 22.28 -1.83
N PRO A 197 -7.47 21.27 -2.72
CA PRO A 197 -8.79 20.75 -3.05
C PRO A 197 -9.41 20.02 -1.87
N ARG A 198 -10.74 19.93 -1.86
CA ARG A 198 -11.46 19.16 -0.84
C ARG A 198 -11.04 17.69 -0.87
N VAL A 199 -10.72 17.13 0.30
CA VAL A 199 -10.29 15.74 0.45
C VAL A 199 -11.41 14.90 1.03
N TYR A 200 -11.80 13.84 0.32
CA TYR A 200 -12.61 12.75 0.86
C TYR A 200 -11.74 11.52 1.04
N SER A 201 -11.95 10.81 2.12
CA SER A 201 -11.14 9.64 2.47
C SER A 201 -11.99 8.50 2.97
N VAL A 202 -11.50 7.28 2.79
CA VAL A 202 -12.01 6.08 3.47
C VAL A 202 -10.99 5.55 4.48
N ILE A 203 -11.39 4.50 5.16
CA ILE A 203 -10.59 3.81 6.18
C ILE A 203 -10.09 2.50 5.59
N GLY A 204 -8.78 2.27 5.66
CA GLY A 204 -8.16 1.00 5.30
C GLY A 204 -7.95 0.07 6.50
N ASN A 205 -7.40 -1.10 6.25
CA ASN A 205 -7.22 -2.11 7.29
C ASN A 205 -6.14 -1.75 8.32
N HIS A 206 -5.20 -0.88 7.99
CA HIS A 206 -4.23 -0.35 8.93
C HIS A 206 -4.80 0.78 9.81
N ASP A 207 -5.76 1.52 9.30
CA ASP A 207 -6.36 2.66 9.99
C ASP A 207 -7.23 2.27 11.20
N VAL A 208 -7.79 1.06 11.21
CA VAL A 208 -8.68 0.58 12.29
C VAL A 208 -7.95 0.14 13.56
N GLY A 209 -6.60 0.19 13.58
CA GLY A 209 -5.81 -0.10 14.78
C GLY A 209 -5.67 -1.58 15.14
N THR A 210 -6.14 -2.51 14.30
CA THR A 210 -6.09 -3.96 14.58
C THR A 210 -4.68 -4.55 14.62
N TYR A 211 -3.68 -3.79 14.19
CA TYR A 211 -2.26 -4.15 14.27
C TYR A 211 -1.58 -3.71 15.56
N ILE A 212 -2.28 -2.96 16.42
CA ILE A 212 -1.83 -2.66 17.78
C ILE A 212 -1.82 -3.96 18.57
N ARG A 213 -0.66 -4.34 19.11
CA ARG A 213 -0.48 -5.60 19.83
C ARG A 213 -0.34 -5.42 21.34
N ASP A 214 -0.08 -4.21 21.79
CA ASP A 214 0.05 -3.86 23.21
C ASP A 214 -1.28 -3.31 23.73
N SER A 215 -2.06 -4.15 24.37
CA SER A 215 -3.32 -3.76 25.03
C SER A 215 -3.13 -2.86 26.27
N ILE A 216 -1.87 -2.63 26.67
CA ILE A 216 -1.56 -1.91 27.91
C ILE A 216 -1.57 -0.39 27.69
N ALA A 217 -1.14 0.09 26.51
CA ALA A 217 -0.96 1.52 26.29
C ALA A 217 -2.21 2.23 25.76
N LEU A 218 -2.93 1.64 24.78
CA LEU A 218 -4.11 2.25 24.19
C LEU A 218 -4.98 1.21 23.46
N PRO A 219 -6.26 1.04 23.81
CA PRO A 219 -7.17 0.22 23.03
C PRO A 219 -7.26 0.70 21.58
N PHE A 220 -7.42 -0.22 20.63
CA PHE A 220 -7.44 0.12 19.20
C PHE A 220 -8.61 1.03 18.85
N GLU A 221 -9.77 0.91 19.53
CA GLU A 221 -10.94 1.76 19.34
C GLU A 221 -10.63 3.22 19.68
N VAL A 222 -9.83 3.45 20.73
CA VAL A 222 -9.39 4.80 21.13
C VAL A 222 -8.43 5.37 20.09
N SER A 223 -7.49 4.56 19.61
CA SER A 223 -6.59 4.97 18.52
C SER A 223 -7.34 5.33 17.26
N TYR A 224 -8.37 4.55 16.91
CA TYR A 224 -9.23 4.80 15.76
C TYR A 224 -10.03 6.11 15.91
N ALA A 225 -10.63 6.35 17.08
CA ALA A 225 -11.35 7.59 17.37
C ALA A 225 -10.44 8.82 17.23
N HIS A 226 -9.22 8.76 17.77
CA HIS A 226 -8.25 9.84 17.62
C HIS A 226 -7.79 10.05 16.17
N LEU A 227 -7.69 8.97 15.37
CA LEU A 227 -7.38 9.10 13.94
C LEU A 227 -8.47 9.87 13.21
N LEU A 228 -9.75 9.55 13.47
CA LEU A 228 -10.88 10.27 12.89
C LEU A 228 -10.90 11.76 13.28
N GLU A 229 -10.63 12.06 14.56
CA GLU A 229 -10.52 13.43 15.05
C GLU A 229 -9.39 14.19 14.32
N ARG A 230 -8.22 13.57 14.14
CA ARG A 230 -7.08 14.17 13.43
C ARG A 230 -7.40 14.39 11.95
N LYS A 231 -8.04 13.43 11.28
CA LYS A 231 -8.53 13.61 9.89
C LYS A 231 -9.50 14.80 9.79
N ALA A 232 -10.43 14.93 10.73
CA ALA A 232 -11.36 16.06 10.76
C ALA A 232 -10.63 17.41 11.00
N LYS A 233 -9.62 17.47 11.88
CA LYS A 233 -8.78 18.65 12.11
C LYS A 233 -8.02 19.08 10.85
N MET A 234 -7.62 18.14 9.99
CA MET A 234 -7.02 18.45 8.68
C MET A 234 -8.02 18.95 7.64
N GLY A 235 -9.33 18.97 7.97
CA GLY A 235 -10.39 19.32 7.01
C GLY A 235 -10.77 18.18 6.07
N TRP A 236 -10.33 16.95 6.32
CA TRP A 236 -10.67 15.79 5.52
C TRP A 236 -12.05 15.24 5.89
N THR A 237 -12.87 14.96 4.89
CA THR A 237 -14.17 14.29 5.09
C THR A 237 -13.96 12.78 5.00
N VAL A 238 -14.23 12.06 6.09
CA VAL A 238 -14.15 10.60 6.13
C VAL A 238 -15.50 10.00 5.79
N LEU A 239 -15.54 9.20 4.73
CA LEU A 239 -16.71 8.43 4.36
C LEU A 239 -16.66 7.06 5.04
N GLN A 240 -17.61 6.81 5.93
CA GLN A 240 -17.76 5.55 6.67
C GLN A 240 -19.13 4.98 6.36
N ASP A 241 -19.20 4.10 5.35
CA ASP A 241 -20.44 3.52 4.84
C ASP A 241 -21.51 4.59 4.59
N SER A 242 -21.11 5.56 3.81
CA SER A 242 -21.93 6.75 3.54
C SER A 242 -21.69 7.28 2.14
N THR A 243 -22.70 7.97 1.63
CA THR A 243 -22.66 8.64 0.33
C THR A 243 -22.88 10.13 0.48
N CYS A 244 -22.12 10.93 -0.26
CA CYS A 244 -22.34 12.34 -0.45
C CYS A 244 -22.49 12.67 -1.95
N TYR A 245 -22.92 13.90 -2.26
CA TYR A 245 -23.10 14.35 -3.64
C TYR A 245 -22.07 15.45 -3.96
N ILE A 246 -21.38 15.27 -5.07
CA ILE A 246 -20.48 16.28 -5.63
C ILE A 246 -21.25 17.03 -6.72
N ARG A 247 -21.23 18.35 -6.65
CA ARG A 247 -21.91 19.22 -7.62
C ARG A 247 -20.92 19.90 -8.54
N CYS A 248 -21.26 19.97 -9.81
CA CYS A 248 -20.55 20.72 -10.82
C CYS A 248 -21.57 21.36 -11.77
N GLY A 249 -21.65 22.71 -11.78
CA GLY A 249 -22.76 23.42 -12.46
C GLY A 249 -24.11 22.97 -11.93
N ASP A 250 -25.00 22.59 -12.83
CA ASP A 250 -26.37 22.13 -12.51
C ASP A 250 -26.43 20.61 -12.25
N ASP A 251 -25.34 19.89 -12.50
CA ASP A 251 -25.28 18.44 -12.37
C ASP A 251 -24.69 18.01 -11.01
N SER A 252 -24.98 16.76 -10.65
CA SER A 252 -24.38 16.11 -9.49
C SER A 252 -24.04 14.64 -9.78
N ILE A 253 -23.01 14.15 -9.12
CA ILE A 253 -22.63 12.73 -9.09
C ILE A 253 -22.63 12.27 -7.62
N SER A 254 -22.78 10.97 -7.39
CA SER A 254 -22.67 10.40 -6.05
C SER A 254 -21.24 9.92 -5.78
N LEU A 255 -20.76 10.17 -4.55
CA LEU A 255 -19.49 9.67 -4.03
C LEU A 255 -19.79 8.84 -2.79
N SER A 256 -19.65 7.52 -2.93
CA SER A 256 -19.85 6.54 -1.86
C SER A 256 -18.51 6.09 -1.29
N GLY A 257 -18.40 5.93 0.02
CA GLY A 257 -17.19 5.46 0.66
C GLY A 257 -17.47 4.47 1.78
N PHE A 258 -16.67 3.40 1.81
CA PHE A 258 -16.84 2.29 2.76
C PHE A 258 -15.58 2.10 3.59
N ALA A 259 -15.77 1.96 4.91
CA ALA A 259 -14.70 1.69 5.84
C ALA A 259 -14.36 0.20 5.85
N PHE A 260 -13.09 -0.13 6.09
CA PHE A 260 -12.70 -1.50 6.38
C PHE A 260 -13.29 -1.93 7.74
N ASP A 261 -13.92 -3.10 7.78
CA ASP A 261 -14.43 -3.69 9.02
C ASP A 261 -13.32 -4.45 9.75
N ALA A 262 -13.02 -4.01 10.96
CA ALA A 262 -11.97 -4.59 11.80
C ALA A 262 -12.16 -6.09 12.08
N SER A 263 -13.40 -6.61 12.05
CA SER A 263 -13.70 -8.03 12.23
C SER A 263 -13.11 -8.91 11.13
N PHE A 264 -12.90 -8.34 9.95
CA PHE A 264 -12.35 -9.04 8.78
C PHE A 264 -10.83 -8.99 8.64
N LYS A 265 -10.11 -8.58 9.68
CA LYS A 265 -8.63 -8.48 9.63
C LYS A 265 -7.95 -9.74 9.08
N GLU A 266 -8.38 -10.92 9.53
CA GLU A 266 -7.77 -12.19 9.12
C GLU A 266 -8.23 -12.63 7.70
N GLN A 267 -9.40 -12.19 7.27
CA GLN A 267 -10.02 -12.49 5.97
C GLN A 267 -9.72 -11.44 4.90
N ARG A 268 -8.92 -10.42 5.19
CA ARG A 268 -8.64 -9.28 4.28
C ARG A 268 -8.09 -9.65 2.89
N HIS A 269 -7.72 -10.91 2.70
CA HIS A 269 -7.25 -11.46 1.42
C HIS A 269 -8.29 -12.36 0.75
N ASP A 270 -9.44 -12.59 1.40
CA ASP A 270 -10.49 -13.44 0.85
C ASP A 270 -11.16 -12.75 -0.34
N ARG A 271 -11.45 -13.54 -1.39
CA ARG A 271 -11.98 -13.01 -2.65
C ARG A 271 -13.42 -12.52 -2.53
N ASN A 272 -14.20 -13.12 -1.65
CA ASN A 272 -15.64 -12.88 -1.49
C ASN A 272 -15.92 -12.17 -0.16
N LEU A 273 -15.06 -11.26 0.26
CA LEU A 273 -15.27 -10.49 1.47
C LEU A 273 -16.41 -9.48 1.26
N PRO A 274 -17.48 -9.49 2.09
CA PRO A 274 -18.60 -8.56 1.93
C PRO A 274 -18.25 -7.14 2.40
N ILE A 275 -18.96 -6.15 1.86
CA ILE A 275 -18.95 -4.78 2.37
C ILE A 275 -19.98 -4.68 3.49
N THR A 276 -19.55 -4.73 4.74
CA THR A 276 -20.44 -4.75 5.92
C THR A 276 -21.42 -3.59 5.93
N GLY A 277 -20.99 -2.41 5.52
CA GLY A 277 -21.79 -1.19 5.51
C GLY A 277 -22.56 -0.91 4.22
N ALA A 278 -22.57 -1.82 3.22
CA ALA A 278 -23.13 -1.55 1.89
C ALA A 278 -24.59 -1.07 1.92
N GLU A 279 -25.45 -1.74 2.70
CA GLU A 279 -26.87 -1.37 2.85
C GLU A 279 -27.06 0.04 3.39
N ARG A 280 -26.20 0.46 4.32
CA ARG A 280 -26.24 1.81 4.89
C ARG A 280 -25.71 2.85 3.91
N GLY A 281 -24.56 2.55 3.31
CA GLY A 281 -23.86 3.49 2.44
C GLY A 281 -24.60 3.80 1.15
N PHE A 282 -25.30 2.83 0.57
CA PHE A 282 -26.07 3.02 -0.66
C PHE A 282 -27.55 3.33 -0.42
N ARG A 283 -27.98 3.44 0.84
CA ARG A 283 -29.41 3.68 1.15
C ARG A 283 -29.92 4.98 0.52
N GLY A 284 -30.90 4.86 -0.37
CA GLY A 284 -31.54 6.02 -1.02
C GLY A 284 -30.67 6.71 -2.08
N VAL A 285 -29.55 6.12 -2.47
CA VAL A 285 -28.73 6.61 -3.57
C VAL A 285 -29.37 6.15 -4.89
N PRO A 286 -29.71 7.07 -5.81
CA PRO A 286 -30.26 6.70 -7.11
C PRO A 286 -29.22 5.95 -7.94
N THR A 287 -29.59 4.80 -8.51
CA THR A 287 -28.70 3.97 -9.35
C THR A 287 -28.49 4.52 -10.76
N ASP A 288 -29.30 5.49 -11.17
CA ASP A 288 -29.17 6.21 -12.44
C ASP A 288 -28.17 7.38 -12.39
N LEU A 289 -27.75 7.82 -11.19
CA LEU A 289 -26.67 8.77 -11.04
C LEU A 289 -25.32 8.10 -11.29
N TYR A 290 -24.41 8.86 -11.94
CA TYR A 290 -23.01 8.45 -12.00
C TYR A 290 -22.44 8.33 -10.58
N ASN A 291 -21.88 7.17 -10.27
CA ASN A 291 -21.37 6.87 -8.94
C ASN A 291 -19.85 6.65 -8.93
N ILE A 292 -19.15 7.39 -8.10
CA ILE A 292 -17.77 7.08 -7.70
C ILE A 292 -17.83 6.34 -6.37
N THR A 293 -17.30 5.12 -6.34
CA THR A 293 -17.17 4.34 -5.10
C THR A 293 -15.71 4.31 -4.65
N LEU A 294 -15.46 4.71 -3.41
CA LEU A 294 -14.15 4.66 -2.77
C LEU A 294 -14.13 3.52 -1.75
N ILE A 295 -13.31 2.51 -1.99
CA ILE A 295 -13.14 1.31 -1.16
C ILE A 295 -11.65 1.02 -1.00
N HIS A 296 -11.23 0.54 0.17
CA HIS A 296 -9.82 0.21 0.34
C HIS A 296 -9.45 -1.11 -0.34
N LEU A 297 -10.27 -2.15 -0.16
CA LEU A 297 -10.03 -3.50 -0.67
C LEU A 297 -10.59 -3.71 -2.08
N PRO A 298 -9.76 -4.04 -3.09
CA PRO A 298 -10.22 -4.19 -4.48
C PRO A 298 -11.17 -5.37 -4.71
N GLN A 299 -11.21 -6.38 -3.83
CA GLN A 299 -12.11 -7.52 -3.94
C GLN A 299 -13.59 -7.16 -3.67
N HIS A 300 -13.87 -6.02 -3.07
CA HIS A 300 -15.23 -5.54 -2.87
C HIS A 300 -15.90 -5.03 -4.16
N TRP A 301 -15.14 -4.90 -5.25
CA TRP A 301 -15.64 -4.31 -6.50
C TRP A 301 -16.81 -5.10 -7.11
N GLU A 302 -16.79 -6.44 -7.05
CA GLU A 302 -17.87 -7.27 -7.54
C GLU A 302 -19.20 -6.93 -6.86
N GLU A 303 -19.20 -6.82 -5.52
CA GLU A 303 -20.40 -6.48 -4.77
C GLU A 303 -20.91 -5.06 -5.10
N VAL A 304 -20.01 -4.11 -5.34
CA VAL A 304 -20.39 -2.75 -5.75
C VAL A 304 -21.13 -2.78 -7.08
N ILE A 305 -20.64 -3.53 -8.07
CA ILE A 305 -21.28 -3.69 -9.38
C ILE A 305 -22.62 -4.40 -9.28
N GLU A 306 -22.70 -5.50 -8.53
CA GLU A 306 -23.92 -6.27 -8.32
C GLU A 306 -25.06 -5.44 -7.72
N ARG A 307 -24.70 -4.38 -6.96
CA ARG A 307 -25.65 -3.41 -6.40
C ARG A 307 -26.01 -2.28 -7.36
N GLY A 308 -25.42 -2.24 -8.57
CA GLY A 308 -25.65 -1.23 -9.60
C GLY A 308 -24.93 0.09 -9.39
N TYR A 309 -23.81 0.09 -8.65
CA TYR A 309 -22.98 1.28 -8.38
C TYR A 309 -21.56 1.11 -8.92
N GLY A 310 -20.71 2.13 -8.70
CA GLY A 310 -19.30 2.08 -9.06
C GLY A 310 -19.03 2.22 -10.54
N ASP A 311 -19.63 3.20 -11.21
CA ASP A 311 -19.21 3.59 -12.57
C ASP A 311 -17.69 3.80 -12.60
N LEU A 312 -17.15 4.40 -11.51
CA LEU A 312 -15.74 4.45 -11.19
C LEU A 312 -15.52 3.97 -9.75
N THR A 313 -14.79 2.89 -9.57
CA THR A 313 -14.38 2.42 -8.24
C THR A 313 -12.87 2.65 -8.08
N LEU A 314 -12.48 3.22 -6.94
CA LEU A 314 -11.08 3.51 -6.59
C LEU A 314 -10.67 2.71 -5.37
N SER A 315 -9.51 2.06 -5.44
CA SER A 315 -9.03 1.14 -4.40
C SER A 315 -7.51 1.20 -4.23
N GLY A 316 -7.01 0.70 -3.10
CA GLY A 316 -5.59 0.56 -2.78
C GLY A 316 -5.20 -0.84 -2.32
N HIS A 317 -4.63 -0.94 -1.11
CA HIS A 317 -4.34 -2.13 -0.33
C HIS A 317 -3.19 -3.01 -0.84
N THR A 318 -3.08 -3.24 -2.12
CA THR A 318 -2.17 -4.26 -2.67
C THR A 318 -0.74 -3.80 -2.81
N HIS A 319 -0.52 -2.49 -2.95
CA HIS A 319 0.77 -1.84 -3.28
C HIS A 319 1.49 -2.47 -4.50
N ALA A 320 0.81 -3.31 -5.30
CA ALA A 320 1.47 -4.25 -6.21
C ALA A 320 2.59 -5.05 -5.52
N MET A 321 2.47 -5.28 -4.19
CA MET A 321 3.53 -5.80 -3.31
C MET A 321 4.88 -5.10 -3.51
N GLN A 322 4.86 -3.80 -3.88
CA GLN A 322 6.02 -2.93 -4.08
C GLN A 322 7.01 -3.41 -5.18
N ILE A 323 6.69 -4.49 -5.88
CA ILE A 323 7.50 -5.07 -6.97
C ILE A 323 6.61 -5.29 -8.19
N LYS A 324 6.92 -4.59 -9.29
CA LYS A 324 6.18 -4.66 -10.55
C LYS A 324 7.14 -4.57 -11.72
N LEU A 325 7.29 -5.65 -12.44
CA LEU A 325 8.12 -5.69 -13.65
C LEU A 325 7.24 -5.41 -14.86
N PRO A 326 7.47 -4.32 -15.61
CA PRO A 326 6.67 -4.01 -16.79
C PRO A 326 6.94 -5.04 -17.91
N LEU A 327 5.88 -5.60 -18.47
CA LEU A 327 5.93 -6.51 -19.63
C LEU A 327 5.28 -5.85 -20.84
N GLY A 328 5.86 -4.72 -21.31
CA GLY A 328 5.34 -3.97 -22.44
C GLY A 328 4.18 -3.01 -22.06
N LYS A 329 3.71 -2.24 -23.04
CA LYS A 329 2.74 -1.15 -22.81
C LYS A 329 1.32 -1.63 -22.50
N GLN A 330 0.95 -2.83 -22.95
CA GLN A 330 -0.41 -3.37 -22.83
C GLN A 330 -0.58 -4.38 -21.68
N CYS A 331 0.51 -4.79 -21.03
CA CYS A 331 0.45 -5.76 -19.94
C CYS A 331 0.60 -5.08 -18.59
N ARG A 332 -0.21 -5.50 -17.60
CA ARG A 332 -0.10 -5.04 -16.19
C ARG A 332 1.25 -5.34 -15.54
N GLY A 333 2.11 -6.10 -16.22
CA GLY A 333 3.40 -6.54 -15.71
C GLY A 333 3.32 -7.80 -14.83
N LEU A 334 4.45 -8.15 -14.22
CA LEU A 334 4.56 -9.23 -13.24
C LEU A 334 4.77 -8.63 -11.86
N SER A 335 3.99 -9.13 -10.89
CA SER A 335 4.13 -8.80 -9.48
C SER A 335 3.83 -10.03 -8.65
N PRO A 336 4.47 -10.21 -7.47
CA PRO A 336 4.05 -11.21 -6.49
C PRO A 336 2.59 -11.04 -6.05
N ALA A 337 2.04 -9.82 -6.11
CA ALA A 337 0.64 -9.54 -5.80
C ALA A 337 -0.35 -10.36 -6.63
N ARG A 338 0.02 -10.73 -7.87
CA ARG A 338 -0.80 -11.57 -8.76
C ARG A 338 -1.11 -12.96 -8.18
N ILE A 339 -0.26 -13.46 -7.28
CA ILE A 339 -0.45 -14.77 -6.66
C ILE A 339 -1.60 -14.72 -5.64
N ILE A 340 -1.76 -13.57 -4.96
CA ILE A 340 -2.72 -13.40 -3.87
C ILE A 340 -4.01 -12.76 -4.39
N TYR A 341 -3.89 -11.72 -5.23
CA TYR A 341 -5.01 -10.88 -5.65
C TYR A 341 -5.34 -11.09 -7.13
N PRO A 342 -6.60 -11.37 -7.49
CA PRO A 342 -7.05 -11.41 -8.88
C PRO A 342 -6.89 -10.05 -9.57
N ARG A 343 -7.18 -8.97 -8.84
CA ARG A 343 -6.97 -7.57 -9.24
C ARG A 343 -6.00 -6.92 -8.25
N TRP A 344 -4.91 -6.35 -8.74
CA TRP A 344 -3.81 -5.94 -7.88
C TRP A 344 -3.14 -4.61 -8.26
N SER A 345 -3.40 -4.04 -9.42
CA SER A 345 -2.83 -2.75 -9.85
C SER A 345 -3.46 -2.25 -11.13
N GLY A 346 -3.63 -0.94 -11.24
CA GLY A 346 -4.08 -0.26 -12.46
C GLY A 346 -5.56 -0.46 -12.76
N ARG A 347 -5.93 -0.28 -14.03
CA ARG A 347 -7.31 -0.24 -14.50
C ARG A 347 -7.86 -1.63 -14.85
N TYR A 348 -9.09 -1.89 -14.47
CA TYR A 348 -9.93 -3.03 -14.85
C TYR A 348 -11.29 -2.50 -15.29
N ASP A 349 -11.79 -2.99 -16.40
CA ASP A 349 -13.09 -2.61 -16.94
C ASP A 349 -13.98 -3.85 -17.03
N GLN A 350 -15.25 -3.69 -16.67
CA GLN A 350 -16.30 -4.69 -16.81
C GLN A 350 -17.60 -3.96 -17.13
N ASP A 351 -18.11 -4.15 -18.33
CA ASP A 351 -19.26 -3.42 -18.88
C ASP A 351 -19.03 -1.89 -18.74
N GLU A 352 -19.96 -1.15 -18.12
CA GLU A 352 -19.86 0.29 -17.87
C GLU A 352 -19.07 0.65 -16.60
N HIS A 353 -18.51 -0.34 -15.90
CA HIS A 353 -17.82 -0.15 -14.62
C HIS A 353 -16.31 -0.18 -14.78
N THR A 354 -15.64 0.79 -14.19
CA THR A 354 -14.17 0.86 -14.12
C THR A 354 -13.70 0.74 -12.68
N LEU A 355 -12.78 -0.19 -12.41
CA LEU A 355 -11.98 -0.23 -11.17
C LEU A 355 -10.59 0.30 -11.46
N TYR A 356 -10.10 1.20 -10.63
CA TYR A 356 -8.69 1.58 -10.61
C TYR A 356 -8.07 1.29 -9.25
N ILE A 357 -6.95 0.55 -9.26
CA ILE A 357 -6.20 0.18 -8.05
C ILE A 357 -4.87 0.93 -8.08
N GLY A 358 -4.68 1.85 -7.13
CA GLY A 358 -3.43 2.57 -6.95
C GLY A 358 -2.32 1.67 -6.39
N ASP A 359 -1.08 1.89 -6.83
CA ASP A 359 0.09 1.17 -6.28
C ASP A 359 0.53 1.74 -4.91
N GLY A 360 -0.18 2.77 -4.40
CA GLY A 360 0.09 3.42 -3.12
C GLY A 360 1.25 4.39 -3.15
N VAL A 361 1.31 5.31 -2.19
CA VAL A 361 2.39 6.32 -2.08
C VAL A 361 3.43 5.97 -1.03
N GLY A 362 3.06 5.22 0.03
CA GLY A 362 3.95 4.75 1.08
C GLY A 362 4.61 3.41 0.78
N TYR A 363 5.13 2.77 1.79
CA TYR A 363 5.70 1.42 1.71
C TYR A 363 5.54 0.68 3.04
N ILE A 364 5.41 -0.64 2.97
CA ILE A 364 5.18 -1.51 4.12
C ILE A 364 6.07 -2.76 4.04
N GLY A 365 6.45 -3.32 5.18
CA GLY A 365 7.24 -4.55 5.26
C GLY A 365 8.73 -4.39 4.92
N TYR A 366 9.06 -3.61 3.90
CA TYR A 366 10.45 -3.28 3.53
C TYR A 366 10.49 -1.93 2.79
N PRO A 367 11.51 -1.06 3.05
CA PRO A 367 11.59 0.29 2.48
C PRO A 367 12.18 0.27 1.05
N MET A 368 11.48 -0.39 0.13
CA MET A 368 11.94 -0.59 -1.24
C MET A 368 10.75 -0.67 -2.19
N ARG A 369 10.87 -0.07 -3.37
CA ARG A 369 9.93 -0.24 -4.49
C ARG A 369 10.68 -0.48 -5.79
N ILE A 370 10.28 -1.49 -6.55
CA ILE A 370 10.88 -1.82 -7.86
C ILE A 370 9.76 -1.83 -8.90
N GLY A 371 9.72 -0.82 -9.76
CA GLY A 371 8.74 -0.69 -10.83
C GLY A 371 7.30 -0.38 -10.39
N ALA A 372 6.93 -0.68 -9.15
CA ALA A 372 5.72 -0.18 -8.48
C ALA A 372 6.08 1.12 -7.75
N HIS A 373 6.40 2.17 -8.52
CA HIS A 373 6.76 3.47 -7.95
C HIS A 373 5.57 4.10 -7.22
N PRO A 374 5.81 4.91 -6.17
CA PRO A 374 4.74 5.68 -5.54
C PRO A 374 4.01 6.53 -6.56
N GLU A 375 2.67 6.48 -6.57
CA GLU A 375 1.89 7.20 -7.58
C GLU A 375 0.74 8.03 -7.00
N ILE A 376 0.55 9.22 -7.55
CA ILE A 376 -0.69 9.98 -7.48
C ILE A 376 -1.39 9.79 -8.83
N THR A 377 -2.61 9.28 -8.84
CA THR A 377 -3.35 9.10 -10.08
C THR A 377 -4.20 10.33 -10.35
N LEU A 378 -3.93 11.04 -11.44
CA LEU A 378 -4.75 12.16 -11.90
C LEU A 378 -5.76 11.65 -12.91
N ILE A 379 -7.00 11.51 -12.46
CA ILE A 379 -8.12 10.99 -13.24
C ILE A 379 -8.85 12.17 -13.87
N THR A 380 -8.98 12.16 -15.20
CA THR A 380 -9.86 13.08 -15.92
C THR A 380 -11.11 12.33 -16.35
N LEU A 381 -12.26 12.76 -15.84
CA LEU A 381 -13.54 12.21 -16.25
C LEU A 381 -13.91 12.74 -17.65
N ARG A 382 -14.45 11.87 -18.51
CA ARG A 382 -14.88 12.20 -19.86
C ARG A 382 -16.28 11.67 -20.12
N GLN A 383 -17.13 12.52 -20.69
CA GLN A 383 -18.39 12.06 -21.23
C GLN A 383 -18.14 11.38 -22.58
N CYS A 384 -18.45 10.09 -22.70
CA CYS A 384 -18.42 9.38 -23.97
C CYS A 384 -19.60 9.85 -24.85
N LYS A 385 -19.36 9.92 -26.18
CA LYS A 385 -20.40 10.21 -27.16
C LYS A 385 -21.19 8.95 -27.52
#